data_733eb65bab21ccabbfe6ed0a3ab9195a
#
_entry.id   733eb65bab21ccabbfe6ed0a3ab9195a
#
_cell.length_a   1.000
_cell.length_b   1.000
_cell.length_c   1.000
_cell.angle_alpha   90.00
_cell.angle_beta   90.00
_cell.angle_gamma   90.00
#
_symmetry.space_group_name_H-M   'P 1'
#
loop_
_entity.id
_entity.type
_entity.pdbx_description
1 polymer ?
#
loop_
_entity_poly.entity_id
_entity_poly.type
_entity_poly.pdbx_seq_one_letter_code
_entity_poly.pdbx_strand_id
1 'polypeptide(L)'
;CHCLVGSEMCIRDSCMVLQNVKSNYDTDIFKTVIDEIQQTTGINYGKNEDVDIAMRVISDHLRAVSFSIADGQLPSNSGAGYVIRRILRRAIRYSFTFLDIKEPFLYKLFTSILIKMVDFYPELNNQQTLIQNVIKEEENSFLRTLDQGLVLLDEIIASSKSKLVSGEKAFELYDTYGFPVDLTSLILQEKGFELDSKSFDEELDKQKDRSRKASEVSFDDWVVLIDDPVQEFIGYDSLESNIKIVKYRKINSKKDGIIFQLVFNLTPFYSESGGQVGDIGFIESN
;
A
#
# COMPACT_ATOMS: atom_id res chain seq x y z
N CYS A 1 21.55 -29.30 -8.60
CA CYS A 1 20.80 -28.22 -7.93
C CYS A 1 21.60 -26.93 -8.14
N HIS A 2 21.24 -26.12 -9.13
CA HIS A 2 21.68 -24.74 -9.16
C HIS A 2 20.87 -23.97 -8.10
N CYS A 3 21.20 -24.24 -6.81
CA CYS A 3 20.72 -23.39 -5.75
C CYS A 3 21.27 -21.99 -6.04
N LEU A 4 20.40 -21.02 -6.15
CA LEU A 4 20.74 -19.60 -6.06
C LEU A 4 21.32 -19.39 -4.67
N VAL A 5 22.63 -19.57 -4.54
CA VAL A 5 23.37 -19.30 -3.29
C VAL A 5 23.11 -17.84 -2.93
N GLY A 6 22.53 -17.62 -1.75
CA GLY A 6 22.14 -16.28 -1.31
C GLY A 6 20.66 -15.91 -1.54
N SER A 7 19.81 -16.84 -2.03
CA SER A 7 18.37 -16.60 -2.01
C SER A 7 17.87 -16.55 -0.55
N GLU A 8 16.82 -15.75 -0.29
CA GLU A 8 16.23 -15.63 1.03
C GLU A 8 15.84 -16.99 1.62
N MET A 9 15.35 -17.93 0.82
CA MET A 9 15.04 -19.30 1.24
C MET A 9 16.28 -20.02 1.76
N CYS A 10 17.42 -19.98 1.02
CA CYS A 10 18.65 -20.64 1.47
C CYS A 10 19.20 -20.03 2.76
N ILE A 11 19.06 -18.70 2.95
CA ILE A 11 19.46 -18.02 4.17
C ILE A 11 18.61 -18.49 5.36
N ARG A 12 17.29 -18.52 5.20
CA ARG A 12 16.36 -18.98 6.25
C ARG A 12 16.63 -20.44 6.66
N ASP A 13 16.77 -21.32 5.66
CA ASP A 13 17.06 -22.73 5.92
C ASP A 13 18.41 -22.92 6.63
N SER A 14 19.43 -22.19 6.23
CA SER A 14 20.73 -22.20 6.89
C SER A 14 20.64 -21.71 8.34
N CYS A 15 19.88 -20.65 8.62
CA CYS A 15 19.65 -20.17 9.98
C CYS A 15 18.93 -21.23 10.83
N MET A 16 17.94 -21.91 10.27
CA MET A 16 17.23 -23.00 10.95
C MET A 16 18.18 -24.13 11.35
N VAL A 17 19.06 -24.55 10.43
CA VAL A 17 20.07 -25.60 10.71
C VAL A 17 21.08 -25.16 11.75
N LEU A 18 21.61 -23.94 11.63
CA LEU A 18 22.60 -23.39 12.57
C LEU A 18 22.05 -23.23 13.98
N GLN A 19 20.78 -22.86 14.10
CA GLN A 19 20.10 -22.70 15.39
C GLN A 19 19.48 -24.02 15.91
N ASN A 20 19.62 -25.12 15.15
CA ASN A 20 19.07 -26.45 15.48
C ASN A 20 17.58 -26.42 15.83
N VAL A 21 16.80 -25.68 15.03
CA VAL A 21 15.34 -25.56 15.16
C VAL A 21 14.62 -26.28 14.00
N LYS A 22 13.34 -26.61 14.19
CA LYS A 22 12.57 -27.39 13.21
C LYS A 22 11.80 -26.53 12.20
N SER A 23 11.62 -25.25 12.50
CA SER A 23 10.91 -24.31 11.66
C SER A 23 11.67 -23.00 11.54
N ASN A 24 11.60 -22.35 10.41
CA ASN A 24 12.11 -20.99 10.21
C ASN A 24 11.54 -20.00 11.23
N TYR A 25 10.30 -20.21 11.65
CA TYR A 25 9.62 -19.38 12.64
C TYR A 25 10.10 -19.58 14.08
N ASP A 26 10.85 -20.66 14.34
CA ASP A 26 11.50 -20.90 15.63
C ASP A 26 12.90 -20.26 15.70
N THR A 27 13.38 -19.66 14.59
CA THR A 27 14.63 -18.89 14.61
C THR A 27 14.48 -17.61 15.43
N ASP A 28 15.57 -17.07 15.91
CA ASP A 28 15.61 -15.91 16.81
C ASP A 28 14.96 -14.65 16.21
N ILE A 29 14.95 -14.51 14.87
CA ILE A 29 14.33 -13.39 14.15
C ILE A 29 12.81 -13.40 14.36
N PHE A 30 12.15 -14.52 14.06
CA PHE A 30 10.70 -14.62 14.13
C PHE A 30 10.21 -14.90 15.56
N LYS A 31 10.96 -15.74 16.29
CA LYS A 31 10.60 -16.11 17.66
C LYS A 31 10.46 -14.89 18.57
N THR A 32 11.31 -13.89 18.42
CA THR A 32 11.24 -12.65 19.21
C THR A 32 9.90 -11.94 19.02
N VAL A 33 9.39 -11.86 17.78
CA VAL A 33 8.08 -11.24 17.49
C VAL A 33 6.95 -12.13 18.00
N ILE A 34 7.05 -13.45 17.82
CA ILE A 34 6.05 -14.41 18.31
C ILE A 34 5.96 -14.35 19.84
N ASP A 35 7.08 -14.29 20.53
CA ASP A 35 7.12 -14.18 21.99
C ASP A 35 6.48 -12.86 22.47
N GLU A 36 6.69 -11.75 21.78
CA GLU A 36 6.03 -10.47 22.06
C GLU A 36 4.51 -10.55 21.85
N ILE A 37 4.06 -11.22 20.77
CA ILE A 37 2.63 -11.48 20.53
C ILE A 37 2.05 -12.28 21.70
N GLN A 38 2.73 -13.35 22.15
CA GLN A 38 2.28 -14.16 23.29
C GLN A 38 2.17 -13.33 24.57
N GLN A 39 3.18 -12.52 24.87
CA GLN A 39 3.20 -11.68 26.07
C GLN A 39 2.07 -10.65 26.07
N THR A 40 1.81 -10.04 24.93
CA THR A 40 0.83 -8.97 24.82
C THR A 40 -0.62 -9.50 24.78
N THR A 41 -0.83 -10.66 24.13
CA THR A 41 -2.17 -11.24 23.96
C THR A 41 -2.54 -12.26 25.06
N GLY A 42 -1.54 -12.83 25.73
CA GLY A 42 -1.75 -13.95 26.63
C GLY A 42 -2.02 -15.30 25.94
N ILE A 43 -1.95 -15.33 24.61
CA ILE A 43 -2.20 -16.54 23.79
C ILE A 43 -0.88 -17.27 23.56
N ASN A 44 -0.83 -18.57 23.84
CA ASN A 44 0.38 -19.35 23.70
C ASN A 44 0.53 -19.95 22.30
N TYR A 45 1.70 -19.76 21.68
CA TYR A 45 2.13 -20.44 20.47
C TYR A 45 2.33 -21.94 20.70
N GLY A 46 2.01 -22.77 19.70
CA GLY A 46 2.14 -24.24 19.77
C GLY A 46 0.94 -24.95 20.41
N LYS A 47 -0.18 -24.28 20.61
CA LYS A 47 -1.41 -24.86 21.20
C LYS A 47 -2.55 -25.01 20.22
N ASN A 48 -2.64 -24.14 19.23
CA ASN A 48 -3.70 -24.13 18.22
C ASN A 48 -3.08 -23.79 16.86
N GLU A 49 -3.30 -24.62 15.87
CA GLU A 49 -2.69 -24.49 14.55
C GLU A 49 -3.07 -23.17 13.84
N ASP A 50 -4.34 -22.74 13.92
CA ASP A 50 -4.80 -21.50 13.30
C ASP A 50 -4.16 -20.27 13.94
N VAL A 51 -4.03 -20.28 15.27
CA VAL A 51 -3.35 -19.24 16.04
C VAL A 51 -1.85 -19.22 15.70
N ASP A 52 -1.24 -20.39 15.59
CA ASP A 52 0.19 -20.52 15.24
C ASP A 52 0.46 -19.98 13.84
N ILE A 53 -0.41 -20.31 12.87
CA ILE A 53 -0.37 -19.75 11.52
C ILE A 53 -0.51 -18.22 11.57
N ALA A 54 -1.46 -17.70 12.34
CA ALA A 54 -1.65 -16.28 12.48
C ALA A 54 -0.41 -15.58 13.02
N MET A 55 0.19 -16.08 14.09
CA MET A 55 1.41 -15.51 14.67
C MET A 55 2.58 -15.53 13.68
N ARG A 56 2.74 -16.61 12.91
CA ARG A 56 3.75 -16.73 11.84
C ARG A 56 3.53 -15.70 10.74
N VAL A 57 2.30 -15.57 10.24
CA VAL A 57 1.93 -14.61 9.20
C VAL A 57 2.17 -13.18 9.67
N ILE A 58 1.76 -12.84 10.90
CA ILE A 58 1.97 -11.51 11.47
C ILE A 58 3.47 -11.20 11.54
N SER A 59 4.29 -12.12 12.07
CA SER A 59 5.73 -11.92 12.24
C SER A 59 6.45 -11.71 10.91
N ASP A 60 6.16 -12.54 9.90
CA ASP A 60 6.79 -12.45 8.59
C ASP A 60 6.36 -11.18 7.83
N HIS A 61 5.06 -10.89 7.84
CA HIS A 61 4.51 -9.74 7.13
C HIS A 61 4.94 -8.42 7.76
N LEU A 62 4.96 -8.34 9.09
CA LEU A 62 5.42 -7.15 9.80
C LEU A 62 6.89 -6.84 9.46
N ARG A 63 7.75 -7.87 9.45
CA ARG A 63 9.14 -7.74 9.04
C ARG A 63 9.24 -7.19 7.62
N ALA A 64 8.57 -7.83 6.66
CA ALA A 64 8.61 -7.41 5.26
C ALA A 64 8.12 -5.96 5.06
N VAL A 65 7.01 -5.59 5.70
CA VAL A 65 6.46 -4.22 5.63
C VAL A 65 7.39 -3.19 6.25
N SER A 66 7.99 -3.51 7.40
CA SER A 66 8.90 -2.60 8.10
C SER A 66 10.14 -2.25 7.26
N PHE A 67 10.76 -3.25 6.66
CA PHE A 67 11.90 -3.03 5.75
C PHE A 67 11.49 -2.28 4.48
N SER A 68 10.34 -2.62 3.89
CA SER A 68 9.84 -1.90 2.72
C SER A 68 9.60 -0.41 3.00
N ILE A 69 9.06 -0.07 4.17
CA ILE A 69 8.87 1.34 4.57
C ILE A 69 10.23 2.01 4.80
N ALA A 70 11.18 1.32 5.43
CA ALA A 70 12.54 1.82 5.62
C ALA A 70 13.25 2.11 4.29
N ASP A 71 12.97 1.32 3.25
CA ASP A 71 13.45 1.54 1.88
C ASP A 71 12.65 2.62 1.10
N GLY A 72 11.76 3.33 1.77
CA GLY A 72 10.96 4.41 1.18
C GLY A 72 9.71 3.96 0.42
N GLN A 73 9.35 2.69 0.47
CA GLN A 73 8.14 2.17 -0.18
C GLN A 73 6.95 2.23 0.78
N LEU A 74 6.10 3.24 0.64
CA LEU A 74 4.91 3.42 1.48
C LEU A 74 3.71 2.63 0.94
N PRO A 75 2.80 2.15 1.83
CA PRO A 75 1.52 1.58 1.42
C PRO A 75 0.72 2.57 0.57
N SER A 76 0.21 2.11 -0.57
CA SER A 76 -0.56 2.96 -1.50
C SER A 76 -1.65 2.17 -2.23
N ASN A 77 -2.41 2.84 -3.12
CA ASN A 77 -3.47 2.22 -3.92
C ASN A 77 -2.96 1.64 -5.26
N SER A 78 -1.68 1.82 -5.59
CA SER A 78 -1.13 1.40 -6.87
C SER A 78 0.34 0.97 -6.75
N GLY A 79 0.86 0.30 -7.78
CA GLY A 79 2.27 -0.08 -7.87
C GLY A 79 2.78 -0.95 -6.72
N ALA A 80 4.03 -0.77 -6.34
CA ALA A 80 4.67 -1.53 -5.24
C ALA A 80 3.99 -1.28 -3.89
N GLY A 81 3.55 -0.05 -3.62
CA GLY A 81 2.87 0.30 -2.38
C GLY A 81 1.54 -0.42 -2.19
N TYR A 82 0.85 -0.79 -3.28
CA TYR A 82 -0.36 -1.63 -3.20
C TYR A 82 -0.04 -3.03 -2.67
N VAL A 83 1.08 -3.62 -3.09
CA VAL A 83 1.52 -4.94 -2.60
C VAL A 83 1.83 -4.87 -1.10
N ILE A 84 2.53 -3.83 -0.66
CA ILE A 84 2.85 -3.62 0.75
C ILE A 84 1.58 -3.45 1.59
N ARG A 85 0.63 -2.65 1.10
CA ARG A 85 -0.68 -2.48 1.74
C ARG A 85 -1.44 -3.80 1.86
N ARG A 86 -1.43 -4.64 0.83
CA ARG A 86 -2.04 -5.97 0.85
C ARG A 86 -1.43 -6.87 1.92
N ILE A 87 -0.10 -6.93 1.98
CA ILE A 87 0.64 -7.73 2.96
C ILE A 87 0.28 -7.28 4.38
N LEU A 88 0.28 -5.96 4.62
CA LEU A 88 -0.07 -5.39 5.93
C LEU A 88 -1.52 -5.70 6.32
N ARG A 89 -2.48 -5.49 5.42
CA ARG A 89 -3.89 -5.78 5.68
C ARG A 89 -4.14 -7.26 5.92
N ARG A 90 -3.38 -8.14 5.29
CA ARG A 90 -3.43 -9.58 5.59
C ARG A 90 -3.00 -9.85 7.04
N ALA A 91 -1.91 -9.26 7.51
CA ALA A 91 -1.49 -9.40 8.91
C ALA A 91 -2.52 -8.85 9.89
N ILE A 92 -3.11 -7.69 9.60
CA ILE A 92 -4.19 -7.09 10.42
C ILE A 92 -5.40 -8.02 10.49
N ARG A 93 -5.83 -8.61 9.38
CA ARG A 93 -6.93 -9.57 9.37
C ARG A 93 -6.62 -10.81 10.23
N TYR A 94 -5.41 -11.34 10.17
CA TYR A 94 -5.03 -12.49 10.99
C TYR A 94 -5.03 -12.15 12.48
N SER A 95 -4.57 -10.96 12.88
CA SER A 95 -4.63 -10.50 14.27
C SER A 95 -6.08 -10.33 14.75
N PHE A 96 -6.93 -9.77 13.90
CA PHE A 96 -8.37 -9.58 14.22
C PHE A 96 -9.11 -10.91 14.35
N THR A 97 -8.95 -11.82 13.38
CA THR A 97 -9.77 -13.04 13.29
C THR A 97 -9.32 -14.12 14.27
N PHE A 98 -8.01 -14.32 14.45
CA PHE A 98 -7.49 -15.45 15.21
C PHE A 98 -6.94 -15.08 16.59
N LEU A 99 -6.59 -13.80 16.81
CA LEU A 99 -6.10 -13.31 18.09
C LEU A 99 -7.11 -12.39 18.80
N ASP A 100 -8.29 -12.15 18.20
CA ASP A 100 -9.37 -11.25 18.70
C ASP A 100 -8.87 -9.82 19.02
N ILE A 101 -7.90 -9.32 18.26
CA ILE A 101 -7.34 -7.99 18.44
C ILE A 101 -8.09 -6.99 17.58
N LYS A 102 -8.84 -6.09 18.20
CA LYS A 102 -9.72 -5.10 17.55
C LYS A 102 -9.14 -3.69 17.51
N GLU A 103 -7.99 -3.49 18.12
CA GLU A 103 -7.27 -2.21 18.16
C GLU A 103 -5.92 -2.30 17.46
N PRO A 104 -5.33 -1.16 17.02
CA PRO A 104 -3.99 -1.15 16.44
C PRO A 104 -2.96 -1.78 17.36
N PHE A 105 -2.27 -2.78 16.86
CA PHE A 105 -1.39 -3.65 17.63
C PHE A 105 -0.03 -3.90 16.96
N LEU A 106 -0.03 -4.13 15.63
CA LEU A 106 1.18 -4.52 14.89
C LEU A 106 2.29 -3.48 15.00
N TYR A 107 1.93 -2.17 15.01
CA TYR A 107 2.94 -1.11 15.14
C TYR A 107 3.77 -1.21 16.43
N LYS A 108 3.21 -1.79 17.51
CA LYS A 108 3.92 -2.01 18.78
C LYS A 108 4.97 -3.10 18.64
N LEU A 109 4.65 -4.16 17.90
CA LEU A 109 5.54 -5.31 17.66
C LEU A 109 6.80 -4.94 16.87
N PHE A 110 6.79 -3.79 16.16
CA PHE A 110 7.98 -3.32 15.43
C PHE A 110 9.21 -3.17 16.33
N THR A 111 9.02 -2.82 17.59
CA THR A 111 10.11 -2.69 18.58
C THR A 111 10.89 -3.99 18.73
N SER A 112 10.22 -5.15 18.67
CA SER A 112 10.88 -6.46 18.78
C SER A 112 11.75 -6.75 17.55
N ILE A 113 11.33 -6.31 16.36
CA ILE A 113 12.15 -6.39 15.14
C ILE A 113 13.36 -5.46 15.26
N LEU A 114 13.13 -4.22 15.69
CA LEU A 114 14.16 -3.21 15.82
C LEU A 114 15.30 -3.70 16.74
N ILE A 115 14.99 -4.21 17.92
CA ILE A 115 15.97 -4.71 18.89
C ILE A 115 16.90 -5.78 18.27
N LYS A 116 16.37 -6.62 17.39
CA LYS A 116 17.14 -7.70 16.77
C LYS A 116 17.94 -7.28 15.54
N MET A 117 17.49 -6.21 14.86
CA MET A 117 18.00 -5.87 13.54
C MET A 117 18.83 -4.58 13.53
N VAL A 118 18.74 -3.73 14.55
CA VAL A 118 19.30 -2.36 14.54
C VAL A 118 20.82 -2.34 14.33
N ASP A 119 21.54 -3.30 14.84
CA ASP A 119 22.99 -3.37 14.70
C ASP A 119 23.45 -3.61 13.25
N PHE A 120 22.59 -4.25 12.44
CA PHE A 120 22.87 -4.56 11.04
C PHE A 120 22.14 -3.62 10.08
N TYR A 121 21.03 -3.04 10.51
CA TYR A 121 20.13 -2.19 9.70
C TYR A 121 19.77 -0.91 10.46
N PRO A 122 20.72 0.05 10.58
CA PRO A 122 20.53 1.28 11.35
C PRO A 122 19.39 2.16 10.80
N GLU A 123 19.03 2.01 9.51
CA GLU A 123 17.90 2.68 8.88
C GLU A 123 16.57 2.41 9.57
N LEU A 124 16.37 1.23 10.15
CA LEU A 124 15.17 0.89 10.93
C LEU A 124 15.02 1.80 12.15
N ASN A 125 16.12 2.11 12.83
CA ASN A 125 16.11 3.02 13.97
C ASN A 125 15.90 4.48 13.53
N ASN A 126 16.56 4.90 12.45
CA ASN A 126 16.45 6.25 11.92
C ASN A 126 15.01 6.58 11.47
N GLN A 127 14.28 5.57 11.02
CA GLN A 127 12.92 5.71 10.51
C GLN A 127 11.87 5.08 11.45
N GLN A 128 12.21 4.75 12.68
CA GLN A 128 11.30 4.10 13.63
C GLN A 128 9.95 4.77 13.73
N THR A 129 9.94 6.08 13.96
CA THR A 129 8.70 6.87 14.09
C THR A 129 7.85 6.81 12.83
N LEU A 130 8.47 6.90 11.64
CA LEU A 130 7.78 6.81 10.36
C LEU A 130 7.13 5.43 10.21
N ILE A 131 7.90 4.35 10.42
CA ILE A 131 7.43 2.97 10.26
C ILE A 131 6.24 2.71 11.19
N GLN A 132 6.38 3.05 12.47
CA GLN A 132 5.30 2.86 13.45
C GLN A 132 4.05 3.66 13.12
N ASN A 133 4.18 4.91 12.71
CA ASN A 133 3.05 5.76 12.35
C ASN A 133 2.34 5.25 11.09
N VAL A 134 3.08 4.86 10.05
CA VAL A 134 2.50 4.33 8.82
C VAL A 134 1.73 3.04 9.09
N ILE A 135 2.31 2.11 9.84
CA ILE A 135 1.63 0.86 10.21
C ILE A 135 0.38 1.16 11.02
N LYS A 136 0.48 2.02 12.04
CA LYS A 136 -0.65 2.38 12.91
C LYS A 136 -1.81 3.03 12.14
N GLU A 137 -1.51 3.94 11.21
CA GLU A 137 -2.55 4.58 10.40
C GLU A 137 -3.24 3.61 9.44
N GLU A 138 -2.50 2.68 8.81
CA GLU A 138 -3.10 1.62 7.99
C GLU A 138 -3.94 0.65 8.84
N GLU A 139 -3.49 0.31 10.07
CA GLU A 139 -4.27 -0.48 11.02
C GLU A 139 -5.58 0.23 11.38
N ASN A 140 -5.51 1.49 11.81
CA ASN A 140 -6.68 2.31 12.16
C ASN A 140 -7.67 2.40 10.99
N SER A 141 -7.15 2.66 9.80
CA SER A 141 -7.97 2.80 8.61
C SER A 141 -8.69 1.51 8.24
N PHE A 142 -7.97 0.39 8.29
CA PHE A 142 -8.51 -0.90 7.86
C PHE A 142 -9.43 -1.53 8.92
N LEU A 143 -9.09 -1.45 10.21
CA LEU A 143 -9.92 -2.00 11.29
C LEU A 143 -11.31 -1.37 11.33
N ARG A 144 -11.45 -0.10 10.95
CA ARG A 144 -12.79 0.56 10.86
C ARG A 144 -13.73 -0.11 9.88
N THR A 145 -13.21 -0.70 8.80
CA THR A 145 -14.03 -1.31 7.75
C THR A 145 -13.98 -2.84 7.78
N LEU A 146 -12.99 -3.42 8.47
CA LEU A 146 -12.76 -4.86 8.50
C LEU A 146 -13.93 -5.63 9.09
N ASP A 147 -14.43 -5.20 10.25
CA ASP A 147 -15.52 -5.86 10.95
C ASP A 147 -16.79 -5.90 10.07
N GLN A 148 -17.16 -4.75 9.52
CA GLN A 148 -18.33 -4.64 8.62
C GLN A 148 -18.13 -5.46 7.34
N GLY A 149 -16.93 -5.43 6.78
CA GLY A 149 -16.61 -6.21 5.58
C GLY A 149 -16.67 -7.72 5.81
N LEU A 150 -16.25 -8.20 6.98
CA LEU A 150 -16.38 -9.62 7.36
C LEU A 150 -17.84 -10.04 7.53
N VAL A 151 -18.66 -9.23 8.22
CA VAL A 151 -20.09 -9.48 8.37
C VAL A 151 -20.78 -9.56 7.01
N LEU A 152 -20.51 -8.59 6.12
CA LEU A 152 -21.09 -8.59 4.78
C LEU A 152 -20.64 -9.78 3.94
N LEU A 153 -19.36 -10.19 4.06
CA LEU A 153 -18.85 -11.38 3.37
C LEU A 153 -19.55 -12.66 3.87
N ASP A 154 -19.82 -12.76 5.18
CA ASP A 154 -20.56 -13.88 5.74
C ASP A 154 -22.03 -13.91 5.27
N GLU A 155 -22.68 -12.75 5.13
CA GLU A 155 -24.02 -12.64 4.55
C GLU A 155 -24.02 -13.05 3.07
N ILE A 156 -23.01 -12.65 2.30
CA ILE A 156 -22.84 -13.04 0.90
C ILE A 156 -22.69 -14.57 0.79
N ILE A 157 -21.89 -15.18 1.64
CA ILE A 157 -21.69 -16.63 1.69
C ILE A 157 -22.98 -17.34 2.06
N ALA A 158 -23.67 -16.89 3.11
CA ALA A 158 -24.93 -17.49 3.57
C ALA A 158 -26.05 -17.39 2.52
N SER A 159 -26.08 -16.32 1.72
CA SER A 159 -27.06 -16.10 0.66
C SER A 159 -26.69 -16.79 -0.66
N SER A 160 -25.49 -17.32 -0.80
CA SER A 160 -25.00 -17.92 -2.05
C SER A 160 -25.59 -19.32 -2.21
N LYS A 161 -26.25 -19.55 -3.35
CA LYS A 161 -26.82 -20.85 -3.73
C LYS A 161 -25.79 -21.81 -4.34
N SER A 162 -24.62 -21.31 -4.69
CA SER A 162 -23.51 -22.05 -5.29
C SER A 162 -22.22 -21.79 -4.50
N LYS A 163 -21.23 -22.63 -4.69
CA LYS A 163 -19.89 -22.37 -4.11
C LYS A 163 -19.09 -21.29 -4.83
N LEU A 164 -19.65 -20.69 -5.88
CA LEU A 164 -19.07 -19.60 -6.64
C LEU A 164 -19.73 -18.28 -6.21
N VAL A 165 -18.95 -17.37 -5.64
CA VAL A 165 -19.39 -16.03 -5.25
C VAL A 165 -19.18 -15.07 -6.42
N SER A 166 -20.21 -14.27 -6.73
CA SER A 166 -20.16 -13.28 -7.81
C SER A 166 -19.08 -12.24 -7.58
N GLY A 167 -18.33 -11.91 -8.64
CA GLY A 167 -17.32 -10.86 -8.62
C GLY A 167 -17.89 -9.47 -8.37
N GLU A 168 -19.14 -9.22 -8.75
CA GLU A 168 -19.85 -7.96 -8.47
C GLU A 168 -19.97 -7.71 -6.94
N LYS A 169 -20.34 -8.74 -6.17
CA LYS A 169 -20.40 -8.65 -4.70
C LYS A 169 -19.02 -8.48 -4.06
N ALA A 170 -18.01 -9.15 -4.61
CA ALA A 170 -16.64 -8.98 -4.17
C ALA A 170 -16.09 -7.60 -4.52
N PHE A 171 -16.53 -7.03 -5.64
CA PHE A 171 -16.20 -5.66 -6.03
C PHE A 171 -16.81 -4.61 -5.09
N GLU A 172 -18.04 -4.83 -4.62
CA GLU A 172 -18.66 -3.97 -3.61
C GLU A 172 -17.83 -3.94 -2.31
N LEU A 173 -17.34 -5.10 -1.86
CA LEU A 173 -16.43 -5.19 -0.70
C LEU A 173 -15.12 -4.44 -0.95
N TYR A 174 -14.57 -4.53 -2.15
CA TYR A 174 -13.34 -3.86 -2.54
C TYR A 174 -13.49 -2.33 -2.61
N ASP A 175 -14.53 -1.86 -3.30
CA ASP A 175 -14.73 -0.43 -3.60
C ASP A 175 -15.24 0.34 -2.36
N THR A 176 -16.16 -0.25 -1.59
CA THR A 176 -16.82 0.42 -0.46
C THR A 176 -16.06 0.25 0.85
N TYR A 177 -15.57 -0.95 1.12
CA TYR A 177 -14.94 -1.30 2.40
C TYR A 177 -13.42 -1.40 2.32
N GLY A 178 -12.84 -1.21 1.14
CA GLY A 178 -11.40 -1.32 0.95
C GLY A 178 -10.85 -2.73 1.19
N PHE A 179 -11.69 -3.76 1.03
CA PHE A 179 -11.29 -5.15 1.19
C PHE A 179 -10.48 -5.59 -0.04
N PRO A 180 -9.20 -5.93 0.09
CA PRO A 180 -8.43 -6.43 -1.04
C PRO A 180 -9.03 -7.71 -1.60
N VAL A 181 -9.13 -7.83 -2.93
CA VAL A 181 -9.76 -8.98 -3.59
C VAL A 181 -9.07 -10.30 -3.28
N ASP A 182 -7.76 -10.29 -3.10
CA ASP A 182 -7.00 -11.48 -2.68
C ASP A 182 -7.34 -11.92 -1.25
N LEU A 183 -7.66 -10.98 -0.37
CA LEU A 183 -8.13 -11.27 0.98
C LEU A 183 -9.54 -11.87 0.94
N THR A 184 -10.42 -11.30 0.13
CA THR A 184 -11.77 -11.86 -0.12
C THR A 184 -11.66 -13.28 -0.67
N SER A 185 -10.82 -13.51 -1.67
CA SER A 185 -10.57 -14.83 -2.26
C SER A 185 -10.03 -15.83 -1.23
N LEU A 186 -9.08 -15.41 -0.39
CA LEU A 186 -8.52 -16.25 0.67
C LEU A 186 -9.59 -16.69 1.67
N ILE A 187 -10.41 -15.76 2.17
CA ILE A 187 -11.47 -16.08 3.13
C ILE A 187 -12.54 -17.00 2.51
N LEU A 188 -12.88 -16.76 1.24
CA LEU A 188 -13.79 -17.65 0.51
C LEU A 188 -13.23 -19.07 0.40
N GLN A 189 -11.95 -19.22 0.05
CA GLN A 189 -11.28 -20.53 -0.04
C GLN A 189 -11.24 -21.24 1.33
N GLU A 190 -10.93 -20.52 2.43
CA GLU A 190 -10.98 -21.08 3.78
C GLU A 190 -12.37 -21.63 4.14
N LYS A 191 -13.42 -21.04 3.60
CA LYS A 191 -14.82 -21.46 3.81
C LYS A 191 -15.35 -22.44 2.72
N GLY A 192 -14.49 -22.86 1.78
CA GLY A 192 -14.83 -23.81 0.71
C GLY A 192 -15.64 -23.19 -0.43
N PHE A 193 -15.52 -21.89 -0.64
CA PHE A 193 -16.10 -21.12 -1.75
C PHE A 193 -15.01 -20.64 -2.70
N GLU A 194 -15.41 -20.29 -3.93
CA GLU A 194 -14.55 -19.72 -4.96
C GLU A 194 -15.08 -18.34 -5.38
N LEU A 195 -14.18 -17.46 -5.81
CA LEU A 195 -14.51 -16.15 -6.35
C LEU A 195 -14.57 -16.20 -7.87
N ASP A 196 -15.63 -15.64 -8.48
CA ASP A 196 -15.68 -15.33 -9.90
C ASP A 196 -14.78 -14.11 -10.20
N SER A 197 -13.49 -14.38 -10.39
CA SER A 197 -12.50 -13.35 -10.66
C SER A 197 -12.77 -12.61 -11.97
N LYS A 198 -13.38 -13.30 -12.97
CA LYS A 198 -13.67 -12.68 -14.26
C LYS A 198 -14.72 -11.56 -14.11
N SER A 199 -15.82 -11.85 -13.43
CA SER A 199 -16.85 -10.82 -13.19
C SER A 199 -16.35 -9.70 -12.27
N PHE A 200 -15.40 -9.98 -11.36
CA PHE A 200 -14.72 -8.94 -10.57
C PHE A 200 -13.88 -8.00 -11.45
N ASP A 201 -13.08 -8.54 -12.37
CA ASP A 201 -12.24 -7.76 -13.27
C ASP A 201 -13.10 -6.88 -14.21
N GLU A 202 -14.24 -7.39 -14.68
CA GLU A 202 -15.18 -6.62 -15.48
C GLU A 202 -15.75 -5.40 -14.70
N GLU A 203 -16.10 -5.55 -13.42
CA GLU A 203 -16.55 -4.42 -12.60
C GLU A 203 -15.43 -3.42 -12.30
N LEU A 204 -14.21 -3.92 -12.06
CA LEU A 204 -13.03 -3.08 -11.86
C LEU A 204 -12.73 -2.23 -13.10
N ASP A 205 -12.85 -2.79 -14.29
CA ASP A 205 -12.65 -2.05 -15.55
C ASP A 205 -13.76 -1.03 -15.80
N LYS A 206 -15.02 -1.37 -15.49
CA LYS A 206 -16.13 -0.39 -15.52
C LYS A 206 -15.89 0.79 -14.57
N GLN A 207 -15.34 0.54 -13.38
CA GLN A 207 -14.99 1.61 -12.43
C GLN A 207 -13.86 2.49 -12.96
N LYS A 208 -12.80 1.89 -13.52
CA LYS A 208 -11.69 2.63 -14.13
C LYS A 208 -12.18 3.52 -15.28
N ASP A 209 -13.07 3.01 -16.12
CA ASP A 209 -13.65 3.78 -17.22
C ASP A 209 -14.54 4.92 -16.71
N ARG A 210 -15.33 4.71 -15.67
CA ARG A 210 -16.09 5.78 -14.99
C ARG A 210 -15.16 6.85 -14.42
N SER A 211 -14.08 6.47 -13.76
CA SER A 211 -13.08 7.39 -13.21
C SER A 211 -12.37 8.18 -14.33
N ARG A 212 -11.98 7.52 -15.42
CA ARG A 212 -11.39 8.18 -16.59
C ARG A 212 -12.36 9.20 -17.20
N LYS A 213 -13.63 8.82 -17.44
CA LYS A 213 -14.66 9.72 -17.95
C LYS A 213 -14.99 10.88 -17.00
N ALA A 214 -14.91 10.67 -15.70
CA ALA A 214 -15.09 11.72 -14.71
C ALA A 214 -13.92 12.72 -14.67
N SER A 215 -12.71 12.25 -14.99
CA SER A 215 -11.50 13.07 -15.12
C SER A 215 -11.23 13.55 -16.55
N GLU A 216 -12.16 13.33 -17.51
CA GLU A 216 -12.05 13.85 -18.87
C GLU A 216 -12.01 15.38 -18.85
N VAL A 217 -10.80 15.89 -19.01
CA VAL A 217 -10.49 17.28 -19.24
C VAL A 217 -10.40 17.44 -20.76
N SER A 218 -11.27 18.26 -21.35
CA SER A 218 -11.12 18.56 -22.78
C SER A 218 -10.04 19.62 -22.96
N PHE A 219 -9.14 19.36 -23.86
CA PHE A 219 -8.04 20.25 -24.21
C PHE A 219 -8.32 20.87 -25.57
N ASP A 220 -8.19 22.19 -25.67
CA ASP A 220 -8.10 22.85 -26.97
C ASP A 220 -6.68 22.70 -27.55
N ASP A 221 -6.51 22.88 -28.85
CA ASP A 221 -5.21 22.85 -29.48
C ASP A 221 -4.28 23.97 -28.95
N TRP A 222 -2.98 23.75 -29.06
CA TRP A 222 -2.00 24.76 -28.68
C TRP A 222 -2.04 25.97 -29.64
N VAL A 223 -2.23 27.13 -29.07
CA VAL A 223 -2.03 28.41 -29.78
C VAL A 223 -0.59 28.85 -29.53
N VAL A 224 0.24 28.82 -30.57
CA VAL A 224 1.64 29.28 -30.54
C VAL A 224 1.66 30.78 -30.75
N LEU A 225 2.23 31.52 -29.82
CA LEU A 225 2.37 32.98 -29.85
C LEU A 225 3.75 33.39 -30.38
N ILE A 226 4.78 32.68 -29.97
CA ILE A 226 6.17 32.96 -30.31
C ILE A 226 6.86 31.63 -30.61
N ASP A 227 7.61 31.58 -31.69
CA ASP A 227 8.48 30.42 -32.00
C ASP A 227 9.85 30.65 -31.33
N ASP A 228 9.91 30.39 -30.03
CA ASP A 228 11.13 30.52 -29.25
C ASP A 228 11.61 29.10 -28.85
N PRO A 229 12.77 28.66 -29.35
CA PRO A 229 13.28 27.33 -29.04
C PRO A 229 13.81 27.18 -27.60
N VAL A 230 14.00 28.29 -26.88
CA VAL A 230 14.51 28.28 -25.50
C VAL A 230 13.35 27.95 -24.56
N GLN A 231 13.51 26.86 -23.83
CA GLN A 231 12.65 26.50 -22.70
C GLN A 231 13.57 26.05 -21.56
N GLU A 232 13.79 26.93 -20.59
CA GLU A 232 14.76 26.71 -19.52
C GLU A 232 14.12 26.89 -18.15
N PHE A 233 14.47 25.98 -17.23
CA PHE A 233 14.13 26.09 -15.82
C PHE A 233 15.26 26.82 -15.08
N ILE A 234 14.94 27.93 -14.44
CA ILE A 234 15.90 28.79 -13.75
C ILE A 234 15.66 28.88 -12.23
N GLY A 235 14.77 28.02 -11.70
CA GLY A 235 14.33 28.06 -10.29
C GLY A 235 15.39 27.69 -9.26
N TYR A 236 16.56 27.19 -9.70
CA TYR A 236 17.70 27.02 -8.78
C TYR A 236 18.46 28.31 -8.53
N ASP A 237 18.41 29.26 -9.46
CA ASP A 237 19.22 30.48 -9.44
C ASP A 237 18.37 31.74 -9.14
N SER A 238 17.06 31.71 -9.48
CA SER A 238 16.18 32.88 -9.33
C SER A 238 14.75 32.47 -9.05
N LEU A 239 14.10 33.24 -8.16
CA LEU A 239 12.66 33.10 -7.84
C LEU A 239 11.76 33.99 -8.70
N GLU A 240 12.35 34.96 -9.42
CA GLU A 240 11.64 35.91 -10.27
C GLU A 240 12.36 36.05 -11.62
N SER A 241 11.60 36.20 -12.71
CA SER A 241 12.16 36.40 -14.05
C SER A 241 11.17 37.10 -14.97
N ASN A 242 11.73 37.87 -15.93
CA ASN A 242 10.98 38.34 -17.06
C ASN A 242 10.78 37.22 -18.08
N ILE A 243 9.56 36.82 -18.30
CA ILE A 243 9.19 35.68 -19.10
C ILE A 243 8.37 36.09 -20.33
N LYS A 244 8.36 35.22 -21.34
CA LYS A 244 7.45 35.33 -22.51
C LYS A 244 6.59 34.09 -22.58
N ILE A 245 5.31 34.28 -22.88
CA ILE A 245 4.41 33.18 -23.15
C ILE A 245 4.70 32.69 -24.58
N VAL A 246 5.21 31.49 -24.71
CA VAL A 246 5.52 30.86 -25.99
C VAL A 246 4.26 30.30 -26.65
N LYS A 247 3.50 29.56 -25.88
CA LYS A 247 2.21 28.98 -26.32
C LYS A 247 1.27 28.80 -25.15
N TYR A 248 -0.02 28.74 -25.46
CA TYR A 248 -1.05 28.44 -24.49
C TYR A 248 -2.13 27.54 -25.08
N ARG A 249 -2.88 26.89 -24.20
CA ARG A 249 -4.14 26.23 -24.54
C ARG A 249 -5.16 26.40 -23.44
N LYS A 250 -6.42 26.32 -23.81
CA LYS A 250 -7.54 26.32 -22.90
C LYS A 250 -7.90 24.89 -22.50
N ILE A 251 -8.17 24.70 -21.25
CA ILE A 251 -8.56 23.43 -20.65
C ILE A 251 -9.93 23.63 -20.01
N ASN A 252 -10.90 22.81 -20.38
CA ASN A 252 -12.20 22.80 -19.73
C ASN A 252 -12.24 21.65 -18.73
N SER A 253 -12.11 21.97 -17.44
CA SER A 253 -12.24 21.04 -16.32
C SER A 253 -13.66 21.08 -15.78
N LYS A 254 -14.26 19.93 -15.52
CA LYS A 254 -15.57 19.87 -14.86
C LYS A 254 -15.54 20.36 -13.42
N LYS A 255 -14.37 20.27 -12.77
CA LYS A 255 -14.17 20.64 -11.37
C LYS A 255 -13.81 22.12 -11.20
N ASP A 256 -12.88 22.61 -12.01
CA ASP A 256 -12.24 23.92 -11.83
C ASP A 256 -12.69 24.94 -12.88
N GLY A 257 -13.57 24.55 -13.81
CA GLY A 257 -14.06 25.40 -14.89
C GLY A 257 -13.02 25.55 -16.01
N ILE A 258 -12.88 26.79 -16.53
CA ILE A 258 -11.93 27.09 -17.60
C ILE A 258 -10.58 27.45 -17.00
N ILE A 259 -9.55 26.68 -17.36
CA ILE A 259 -8.17 26.90 -16.96
C ILE A 259 -7.33 27.12 -18.22
N PHE A 260 -6.28 27.93 -18.13
CA PHE A 260 -5.31 28.11 -19.20
C PHE A 260 -4.00 27.41 -18.81
N GLN A 261 -3.48 26.59 -19.71
CA GLN A 261 -2.13 26.06 -19.60
C GLN A 261 -1.21 26.93 -20.45
N LEU A 262 -0.16 27.45 -19.81
CA LEU A 262 0.80 28.36 -20.43
C LEU A 262 2.16 27.67 -20.49
N VAL A 263 2.91 27.94 -21.57
CA VAL A 263 4.29 27.53 -21.70
C VAL A 263 5.14 28.76 -21.88
N PHE A 264 6.17 28.90 -21.06
CA PHE A 264 7.09 30.04 -21.05
C PHE A 264 8.44 29.66 -21.65
N ASN A 265 9.17 30.67 -22.13
CA ASN A 265 10.55 30.48 -22.55
C ASN A 265 11.51 30.24 -21.36
N LEU A 266 11.26 30.90 -20.23
CA LEU A 266 11.97 30.71 -18.96
C LEU A 266 10.95 30.49 -17.85
N THR A 267 11.27 29.67 -16.85
CA THR A 267 10.41 29.48 -15.69
C THR A 267 11.21 29.27 -14.41
N PRO A 268 10.91 30.00 -13.34
CA PRO A 268 11.43 29.69 -12.01
C PRO A 268 10.60 28.61 -11.29
N PHE A 269 9.40 28.25 -11.81
CA PHE A 269 8.51 27.29 -11.19
C PHE A 269 8.95 25.86 -11.46
N TYR A 270 9.15 25.09 -10.40
CA TYR A 270 9.37 23.66 -10.47
C TYR A 270 8.07 22.95 -10.87
N SER A 271 8.11 22.08 -11.85
CA SER A 271 6.95 21.28 -12.24
C SER A 271 6.78 20.10 -11.27
N GLU A 272 5.53 19.75 -10.96
CA GLU A 272 5.23 18.55 -10.18
C GLU A 272 5.87 17.31 -10.83
N SER A 273 6.82 16.70 -10.14
CA SER A 273 7.59 15.56 -10.63
C SER A 273 8.16 14.75 -9.47
N GLY A 274 8.28 13.43 -9.65
CA GLY A 274 8.93 12.56 -8.67
C GLY A 274 8.28 12.52 -7.27
N GLY A 275 6.99 12.90 -7.16
CA GLY A 275 6.28 12.99 -5.88
C GLY A 275 6.49 14.32 -5.13
N GLN A 276 7.23 15.26 -5.71
CA GLN A 276 7.37 16.61 -5.20
C GLN A 276 6.27 17.51 -5.76
N VAL A 277 5.64 18.30 -4.88
CA VAL A 277 4.60 19.26 -5.26
C VAL A 277 5.20 20.38 -6.10
N GLY A 278 4.49 20.79 -7.17
CA GLY A 278 4.90 21.91 -8.03
C GLY A 278 4.80 23.26 -7.31
N ASP A 279 5.62 24.21 -7.76
CA ASP A 279 5.63 25.56 -7.21
C ASP A 279 4.36 26.34 -7.58
N ILE A 280 3.98 27.28 -6.71
CA ILE A 280 2.86 28.20 -6.87
C ILE A 280 3.38 29.63 -6.82
N GLY A 281 2.85 30.50 -7.69
CA GLY A 281 3.26 31.91 -7.71
C GLY A 281 2.34 32.78 -8.56
N PHE A 282 2.82 33.95 -8.93
CA PHE A 282 2.06 34.95 -9.65
C PHE A 282 2.74 35.32 -10.96
N ILE A 283 1.92 35.71 -11.94
CA ILE A 283 2.34 36.28 -13.21
C ILE A 283 1.75 37.66 -13.27
N GLU A 284 2.58 38.68 -13.47
CA GLU A 284 2.17 40.06 -13.64
C GLU A 284 2.47 40.54 -15.06
N SER A 285 1.56 41.32 -15.65
CA SER A 285 1.77 41.97 -16.94
C SER A 285 1.94 43.49 -16.70
N ASN A 286 2.98 44.07 -17.26
CA ASN A 286 3.14 45.52 -17.32
C ASN A 286 2.15 46.13 -18.30
#